data_c9d7abc967e08d78ed83b0eb262e4a7d
#
_entry.id   c9d7abc967e08d78ed83b0eb262e4a7d
#
_cell.length_a   1.000
_cell.length_b   1.000
_cell.length_c   1.000
_cell.angle_alpha   90.00
_cell.angle_beta   90.00
_cell.angle_gamma   90.00
#
_symmetry.space_group_name_H-M   'P 1'
#
loop_
_entity.id
_entity.type
_entity.pdbx_description
1 polymer ?
#
loop_
_entity_poly.entity_id
_entity_poly.type
_entity_poly.pdbx_seq_one_letter_code
_entity_poly.pdbx_strand_id
1 'polypeptide(L)'
;MSHAKVLIIMPMKPGDPTEYTYQWAQKAVELSNDLGYDTKVIEKEKTSYKNVTQTIRDFKPRLFASFSHGCPNSLQGQTECMVTRKFAPNELMAMYDNPEKIDVFRKLFHPLGNCVTMNGICSLEDNICNPICTNETNINELKGTIVFATACFSAKQLGICSTKYGVQSYIGYQDLLMFPVDTINSQDLFGEIQLEFFKSLLFGRTTGQAEQDMIKLEDKYITQYKNTKYVSLPILWNKVNRRVLGDVNATIY
;
A
#
# COMPACT_ATOMS: atom_id res chain seq x y z
N MET A 1 19.02 22.92 -7.27
CA MET A 1 19.09 21.46 -7.20
C MET A 1 17.78 20.94 -7.78
N SER A 2 17.81 19.96 -8.70
CA SER A 2 16.57 19.36 -9.18
C SER A 2 15.94 18.58 -8.02
N HIS A 3 14.69 18.89 -7.71
CA HIS A 3 13.96 18.12 -6.71
C HIS A 3 13.82 16.67 -7.16
N ALA A 4 13.78 15.74 -6.20
CA ALA A 4 13.58 14.33 -6.50
C ALA A 4 12.19 14.11 -7.16
N LYS A 5 12.12 13.12 -8.03
CA LYS A 5 10.90 12.78 -8.77
C LYS A 5 10.03 11.81 -7.99
N VAL A 6 8.77 12.15 -7.81
CA VAL A 6 7.77 11.37 -7.07
C VAL A 6 6.67 10.92 -8.03
N LEU A 7 6.45 9.60 -8.13
CA LEU A 7 5.34 9.03 -8.89
C LEU A 7 4.31 8.43 -7.94
N ILE A 8 3.07 8.91 -8.02
CA ILE A 8 1.96 8.46 -7.18
C ILE A 8 0.92 7.75 -8.04
N ILE A 9 0.58 6.53 -7.65
CA ILE A 9 -0.42 5.69 -8.30
C ILE A 9 -1.64 5.57 -7.38
N MET A 10 -2.81 5.96 -7.88
CA MET A 10 -4.03 6.03 -7.08
C MET A 10 -5.28 5.60 -7.86
N PRO A 11 -5.50 4.28 -8.04
CA PRO A 11 -6.77 3.77 -8.52
C PRO A 11 -7.90 4.14 -7.56
N MET A 12 -9.13 4.26 -8.07
CA MET A 12 -10.29 4.56 -7.26
C MET A 12 -11.53 3.89 -7.82
N LYS A 13 -12.20 3.09 -7.00
CA LYS A 13 -13.49 2.48 -7.33
C LYS A 13 -14.51 2.84 -6.23
N PRO A 14 -15.64 3.46 -6.58
CA PRO A 14 -16.67 3.79 -5.60
C PRO A 14 -17.16 2.55 -4.83
N GLY A 15 -17.29 2.68 -3.51
CA GLY A 15 -17.71 1.59 -2.63
C GLY A 15 -16.63 0.54 -2.32
N ASP A 16 -15.42 0.73 -2.82
CA ASP A 16 -14.25 -0.13 -2.63
C ASP A 16 -13.27 0.53 -1.63
N PRO A 17 -12.44 -0.22 -0.88
CA PRO A 17 -11.40 0.36 -0.03
C PRO A 17 -10.45 1.34 -0.74
N THR A 18 -10.30 1.24 -2.06
CA THR A 18 -9.51 2.19 -2.83
C THR A 18 -10.12 3.59 -2.86
N GLU A 19 -11.39 3.76 -2.54
CA GLU A 19 -12.00 5.08 -2.36
C GLU A 19 -11.33 5.86 -1.20
N TYR A 20 -10.98 5.16 -0.10
CA TYR A 20 -10.30 5.76 1.04
C TYR A 20 -8.81 5.95 0.79
N THR A 21 -8.14 4.96 0.23
CA THR A 21 -6.72 5.09 -0.08
C THR A 21 -6.47 6.13 -1.18
N TYR A 22 -7.44 6.38 -2.04
CA TYR A 22 -7.41 7.48 -3.01
C TYR A 22 -7.38 8.85 -2.31
N GLN A 23 -8.20 9.05 -1.26
CA GLN A 23 -8.18 10.29 -0.48
C GLN A 23 -6.82 10.50 0.22
N TRP A 24 -6.22 9.42 0.74
CA TRP A 24 -4.88 9.49 1.31
C TRP A 24 -3.83 9.84 0.25
N ALA A 25 -3.94 9.25 -0.93
CA ALA A 25 -3.06 9.57 -2.06
C ALA A 25 -3.20 11.03 -2.51
N GLN A 26 -4.40 11.61 -2.50
CA GLN A 26 -4.60 13.04 -2.79
C GLN A 26 -3.84 13.93 -1.82
N LYS A 27 -3.90 13.63 -0.50
CA LYS A 27 -3.09 14.33 0.51
C LYS A 27 -1.58 14.15 0.28
N ALA A 28 -1.14 12.98 -0.21
CA ALA A 28 0.26 12.76 -0.57
C ALA A 28 0.68 13.61 -1.78
N VAL A 29 -0.20 13.77 -2.78
CA VAL A 29 0.03 14.64 -3.94
C VAL A 29 0.15 16.10 -3.50
N GLU A 30 -0.78 16.59 -2.69
CA GLU A 30 -0.77 17.95 -2.14
C GLU A 30 0.55 18.21 -1.40
N LEU A 31 0.90 17.34 -0.45
CA LEU A 31 2.13 17.46 0.33
C LEU A 31 3.39 17.48 -0.56
N SER A 32 3.44 16.61 -1.56
CA SER A 32 4.56 16.53 -2.49
C SER A 32 4.71 17.81 -3.32
N ASN A 33 3.60 18.36 -3.80
CA ASN A 33 3.57 19.61 -4.58
C ASN A 33 3.94 20.82 -3.69
N ASP A 34 3.42 20.90 -2.47
CA ASP A 34 3.70 21.98 -1.53
C ASP A 34 5.19 22.04 -1.16
N LEU A 35 5.85 20.89 -1.11
CA LEU A 35 7.30 20.79 -0.89
C LEU A 35 8.12 20.97 -2.18
N GLY A 36 7.48 21.23 -3.32
CA GLY A 36 8.14 21.55 -4.60
C GLY A 36 8.75 20.35 -5.31
N TYR A 37 8.33 19.11 -5.01
CA TYR A 37 8.78 17.92 -5.74
C TYR A 37 8.25 17.89 -7.18
N ASP A 38 9.03 17.31 -8.10
CA ASP A 38 8.54 16.96 -9.43
C ASP A 38 7.61 15.75 -9.31
N THR A 39 6.31 16.02 -9.18
CA THR A 39 5.29 15.01 -8.87
C THR A 39 4.50 14.63 -10.10
N LYS A 40 4.45 13.34 -10.41
CA LYS A 40 3.60 12.79 -11.45
C LYS A 40 2.56 11.85 -10.83
N VAL A 41 1.33 11.95 -11.33
CA VAL A 41 0.18 11.18 -10.80
C VAL A 41 -0.43 10.35 -11.91
N ILE A 42 -0.73 9.08 -11.60
CA ILE A 42 -1.57 8.21 -12.43
C ILE A 42 -2.76 7.79 -11.59
N GLU A 43 -3.95 8.15 -12.01
CA GLU A 43 -5.17 7.97 -11.23
C GLU A 43 -6.26 7.25 -12.00
N LYS A 44 -7.18 6.65 -11.27
CA LYS A 44 -8.42 6.03 -11.78
C LYS A 44 -8.14 5.11 -12.98
N GLU A 45 -8.89 5.22 -14.04
CA GLU A 45 -8.83 4.37 -15.24
C GLU A 45 -7.48 4.44 -15.96
N LYS A 46 -6.68 5.48 -15.68
CA LYS A 46 -5.32 5.59 -16.24
C LYS A 46 -4.33 4.65 -15.54
N THR A 47 -4.69 4.05 -14.40
CA THR A 47 -3.84 3.12 -13.64
C THR A 47 -3.81 1.73 -14.30
N SER A 48 -3.25 1.66 -15.50
CA SER A 48 -3.03 0.42 -16.24
C SER A 48 -1.56 0.06 -16.27
N TYR A 49 -1.25 -1.23 -16.45
CA TYR A 49 0.10 -1.73 -16.58
C TYR A 49 0.93 -0.94 -17.61
N LYS A 50 0.36 -0.73 -18.80
CA LYS A 50 1.02 -0.01 -19.89
C LYS A 50 1.38 1.43 -19.50
N ASN A 51 0.42 2.16 -18.95
CA ASN A 51 0.63 3.57 -18.57
C ASN A 51 1.63 3.71 -17.43
N VAL A 52 1.52 2.84 -16.42
CA VAL A 52 2.44 2.85 -15.27
C VAL A 52 3.86 2.51 -15.73
N THR A 53 4.03 1.44 -16.50
CA THR A 53 5.35 1.03 -17.01
C THR A 53 5.98 2.11 -17.86
N GLN A 54 5.23 2.68 -18.82
CA GLN A 54 5.74 3.76 -19.66
C GLN A 54 6.12 4.99 -18.83
N THR A 55 5.27 5.33 -17.84
CA THR A 55 5.57 6.47 -16.97
C THR A 55 6.82 6.25 -16.13
N ILE A 56 7.03 5.05 -15.57
CA ILE A 56 8.26 4.75 -14.80
C ILE A 56 9.49 4.93 -15.70
N ARG A 57 9.47 4.40 -16.92
CA ARG A 57 10.58 4.51 -17.89
C ARG A 57 10.93 5.95 -18.23
N ASP A 58 9.91 6.75 -18.54
CA ASP A 58 10.09 8.15 -19.00
C ASP A 58 10.46 9.08 -17.83
N PHE A 59 9.78 8.90 -16.72
CA PHE A 59 9.88 9.79 -15.57
C PHE A 59 11.04 9.43 -14.63
N LYS A 60 11.38 8.14 -14.49
CA LYS A 60 12.45 7.61 -13.60
C LYS A 60 12.32 8.15 -12.17
N PRO A 61 11.26 7.77 -11.45
CA PRO A 61 11.00 8.28 -10.10
C PRO A 61 12.06 7.82 -9.10
N ARG A 62 12.37 8.66 -8.12
CA ARG A 62 13.13 8.28 -6.92
C ARG A 62 12.22 7.68 -5.85
N LEU A 63 10.97 8.11 -5.82
CA LEU A 63 9.92 7.57 -4.96
C LEU A 63 8.73 7.14 -5.84
N PHE A 64 8.37 5.88 -5.75
CA PHE A 64 7.16 5.30 -6.33
C PHE A 64 6.20 4.97 -5.19
N ALA A 65 5.07 5.66 -5.10
CA ALA A 65 4.05 5.43 -4.09
C ALA A 65 2.78 4.86 -4.73
N SER A 66 2.27 3.74 -4.22
CA SER A 66 1.04 3.12 -4.69
C SER A 66 0.03 2.99 -3.54
N PHE A 67 -1.15 3.56 -3.74
CA PHE A 67 -2.29 3.51 -2.83
C PHE A 67 -3.38 2.65 -3.47
N SER A 68 -3.14 1.34 -3.53
CA SER A 68 -3.90 0.44 -4.38
C SER A 68 -4.25 -0.87 -3.66
N HIS A 69 -5.01 -1.72 -4.30
CA HIS A 69 -5.04 -3.12 -3.92
C HIS A 69 -3.70 -3.80 -4.20
N GLY A 70 -3.44 -4.89 -3.49
CA GLY A 70 -2.25 -5.70 -3.68
C GLY A 70 -2.51 -7.18 -3.56
N CYS A 71 -1.69 -7.94 -4.28
CA CYS A 71 -1.54 -9.38 -4.20
C CYS A 71 -0.09 -9.71 -3.84
N PRO A 72 0.23 -10.95 -3.45
CA PRO A 72 1.59 -11.31 -3.08
C PRO A 72 2.65 -10.97 -4.12
N ASN A 73 2.31 -11.04 -5.40
CA ASN A 73 3.21 -10.85 -6.54
C ASN A 73 2.95 -9.58 -7.36
N SER A 74 1.95 -8.75 -6.98
CA SER A 74 1.59 -7.58 -7.78
C SER A 74 0.91 -6.47 -7.00
N LEU A 75 1.03 -5.22 -7.50
CA LEU A 75 0.14 -4.11 -7.19
C LEU A 75 -0.94 -4.03 -8.26
N GLN A 76 -2.15 -3.63 -7.88
CA GLN A 76 -3.30 -3.60 -8.77
C GLN A 76 -3.66 -2.17 -9.16
N GLY A 77 -3.98 -1.98 -10.44
CA GLY A 77 -4.56 -0.74 -10.96
C GLY A 77 -6.06 -0.68 -10.77
N GLN A 78 -6.72 0.12 -11.62
CA GLN A 78 -8.18 0.12 -11.70
C GLN A 78 -8.66 -1.23 -12.20
N THR A 79 -9.46 -1.92 -11.40
CA THR A 79 -9.90 -3.28 -11.72
C THR A 79 -11.35 -3.51 -11.31
N GLU A 80 -12.07 -4.32 -12.08
CA GLU A 80 -13.40 -4.82 -11.72
C GLU A 80 -13.34 -6.11 -10.88
N CYS A 81 -12.15 -6.68 -10.75
CA CYS A 81 -11.90 -8.00 -10.19
C CYS A 81 -12.03 -8.08 -8.66
N MET A 82 -12.08 -6.97 -7.95
CA MET A 82 -11.90 -7.02 -6.51
C MET A 82 -13.19 -7.31 -5.76
N VAL A 83 -13.17 -8.40 -5.02
CA VAL A 83 -14.16 -8.67 -3.97
C VAL A 83 -13.79 -7.83 -2.77
N THR A 84 -14.52 -6.76 -2.58
CA THR A 84 -14.47 -6.00 -1.35
C THR A 84 -15.55 -6.49 -0.41
N ARG A 85 -15.13 -7.05 0.73
CA ARG A 85 -16.03 -7.29 1.83
C ARG A 85 -15.77 -6.25 2.90
N LYS A 86 -16.80 -5.47 3.20
CA LYS A 86 -16.81 -4.64 4.40
C LYS A 86 -17.06 -5.55 5.61
N PHE A 87 -16.22 -5.43 6.62
CA PHE A 87 -16.39 -6.12 7.90
C PHE A 87 -17.08 -5.20 8.89
N ALA A 88 -18.11 -5.72 9.55
CA ALA A 88 -18.64 -5.03 10.70
C ALA A 88 -17.63 -5.04 11.86
N PRO A 89 -17.63 -4.03 12.74
CA PRO A 89 -16.71 -3.99 13.87
C PRO A 89 -16.69 -5.25 14.75
N ASN A 90 -17.85 -5.88 14.93
CA ASN A 90 -17.98 -7.15 15.66
C ASN A 90 -17.35 -8.34 14.92
N GLU A 91 -17.33 -8.35 13.60
CA GLU A 91 -16.66 -9.39 12.81
C GLU A 91 -15.13 -9.26 12.95
N LEU A 92 -14.61 -8.04 12.89
CA LEU A 92 -13.20 -7.76 13.16
C LEU A 92 -12.80 -8.18 14.58
N MET A 93 -13.62 -7.85 15.57
CA MET A 93 -13.40 -8.25 16.96
C MET A 93 -13.35 -9.77 17.13
N ALA A 94 -14.32 -10.48 16.52
CA ALA A 94 -14.34 -11.94 16.56
C ALA A 94 -13.14 -12.61 15.89
N MET A 95 -12.49 -11.93 14.94
CA MET A 95 -11.24 -12.41 14.31
C MET A 95 -10.05 -12.26 15.26
N TYR A 96 -9.95 -11.17 16.01
CA TYR A 96 -8.86 -10.95 16.96
C TYR A 96 -8.97 -11.84 18.19
N ASP A 97 -10.19 -12.13 18.63
CA ASP A 97 -10.43 -13.01 19.78
C ASP A 97 -10.22 -14.51 19.45
N ASN A 98 -10.10 -14.85 18.16
CA ASN A 98 -9.88 -16.22 17.70
C ASN A 98 -8.91 -16.28 16.51
N PRO A 99 -7.62 -16.56 16.75
CA PRO A 99 -6.59 -16.66 15.70
C PRO A 99 -6.92 -17.65 14.57
N GLU A 100 -7.66 -18.74 14.88
CA GLU A 100 -8.05 -19.72 13.86
C GLU A 100 -9.02 -19.12 12.84
N LYS A 101 -9.85 -18.16 13.26
CA LYS A 101 -10.73 -17.42 12.32
C LYS A 101 -9.93 -16.52 11.39
N ILE A 102 -8.79 -16.00 11.81
CA ILE A 102 -7.88 -15.24 10.94
C ILE A 102 -7.37 -16.13 9.82
N ASP A 103 -7.00 -17.38 10.12
CA ASP A 103 -6.53 -18.33 9.11
C ASP A 103 -7.65 -18.80 8.16
N VAL A 104 -8.85 -19.00 8.66
CA VAL A 104 -10.03 -19.27 7.83
C VAL A 104 -10.31 -18.07 6.92
N PHE A 105 -10.21 -16.87 7.45
CA PHE A 105 -10.36 -15.63 6.71
C PHE A 105 -9.29 -15.48 5.62
N ARG A 106 -8.01 -15.70 5.95
CA ARG A 106 -6.92 -15.73 4.97
C ARG A 106 -7.19 -16.73 3.85
N LYS A 107 -7.65 -17.93 4.19
CA LYS A 107 -7.98 -18.98 3.21
C LYS A 107 -9.16 -18.62 2.32
N LEU A 108 -10.18 -17.96 2.86
CA LEU A 108 -11.37 -17.54 2.10
C LEU A 108 -11.07 -16.42 1.10
N PHE A 109 -10.18 -15.49 1.48
CA PHE A 109 -9.88 -14.30 0.67
C PHE A 109 -8.61 -14.42 -0.17
N HIS A 110 -7.67 -15.30 0.23
CA HIS A 110 -6.45 -15.57 -0.51
C HIS A 110 -6.01 -17.03 -0.40
N PRO A 111 -6.83 -17.98 -0.87
CA PRO A 111 -6.56 -19.41 -0.66
C PRO A 111 -5.24 -19.88 -1.27
N LEU A 112 -4.70 -19.19 -2.27
CA LEU A 112 -3.49 -19.62 -2.99
C LEU A 112 -2.47 -18.49 -3.18
N GLY A 113 -2.65 -17.35 -2.51
CA GLY A 113 -1.78 -16.19 -2.70
C GLY A 113 -2.00 -15.45 -4.03
N ASN A 114 -3.01 -15.81 -4.77
CA ASN A 114 -3.46 -15.14 -5.99
C ASN A 114 -4.65 -14.25 -5.66
N CYS A 115 -4.93 -13.29 -6.52
CA CYS A 115 -6.14 -12.49 -6.43
C CYS A 115 -7.35 -13.42 -6.57
N VAL A 116 -8.25 -13.42 -5.58
CA VAL A 116 -9.47 -14.23 -5.62
C VAL A 116 -10.64 -13.35 -6.00
N THR A 117 -11.35 -13.74 -7.06
CA THR A 117 -12.60 -13.13 -7.46
C THR A 117 -13.78 -13.90 -6.88
N MET A 118 -14.98 -13.33 -6.94
CA MET A 118 -16.21 -14.07 -6.60
C MET A 118 -16.40 -15.33 -7.46
N ASN A 119 -15.77 -15.38 -8.62
CA ASN A 119 -15.90 -16.47 -9.61
C ASN A 119 -14.68 -17.39 -9.68
N GLY A 120 -13.68 -17.21 -8.81
CA GLY A 120 -12.50 -18.05 -8.78
C GLY A 120 -11.18 -17.30 -8.62
N ILE A 121 -10.09 -17.97 -8.94
CA ILE A 121 -8.74 -17.40 -8.87
C ILE A 121 -8.53 -16.55 -10.12
N CYS A 122 -8.17 -15.28 -9.89
CA CYS A 122 -7.77 -14.39 -10.97
C CYS A 122 -6.39 -14.82 -11.45
N SER A 123 -6.30 -15.45 -12.61
CA SER A 123 -5.03 -15.65 -13.26
C SER A 123 -4.57 -14.34 -13.91
N LEU A 124 -3.26 -14.14 -14.00
CA LEU A 124 -2.69 -12.99 -14.72
C LEU A 124 -3.08 -12.99 -16.20
N GLU A 125 -3.51 -14.15 -16.72
CA GLU A 125 -3.90 -14.37 -18.11
C GLU A 125 -5.32 -13.86 -18.41
N ASP A 126 -6.19 -13.74 -17.41
CA ASP A 126 -7.62 -13.48 -17.64
C ASP A 126 -7.99 -12.00 -17.78
N ASN A 127 -7.05 -11.06 -17.83
CA ASN A 127 -7.28 -9.61 -17.93
C ASN A 127 -8.26 -9.00 -16.88
N ILE A 128 -8.71 -9.80 -15.92
CA ILE A 128 -9.67 -9.39 -14.91
C ILE A 128 -8.98 -8.60 -13.79
N CYS A 129 -7.76 -8.98 -13.43
CA CYS A 129 -6.87 -8.21 -12.57
C CYS A 129 -5.99 -7.33 -13.43
N ASN A 130 -5.98 -6.04 -13.17
CA ASN A 130 -5.16 -5.08 -13.89
C ASN A 130 -3.89 -4.77 -13.08
N PRO A 131 -2.86 -5.65 -13.10
CA PRO A 131 -1.65 -5.43 -12.33
C PRO A 131 -0.89 -4.24 -12.91
N ILE A 132 -0.42 -3.34 -12.06
CA ILE A 132 0.38 -2.18 -12.45
C ILE A 132 1.87 -2.38 -12.17
N CYS A 133 2.19 -3.31 -11.30
CA CYS A 133 3.57 -3.68 -10.98
C CYS A 133 3.60 -5.17 -10.59
N THR A 134 4.43 -5.95 -11.25
CA THR A 134 4.58 -7.38 -10.99
C THR A 134 6.05 -7.78 -10.90
N ASN A 135 6.32 -8.88 -10.17
CA ASN A 135 7.67 -9.44 -10.05
C ASN A 135 8.18 -10.09 -11.34
N GLU A 136 7.33 -10.29 -12.34
CA GLU A 136 7.69 -10.97 -13.59
C GLU A 136 8.04 -10.03 -14.73
N THR A 137 7.57 -8.77 -14.68
CA THR A 137 7.58 -7.92 -15.86
C THR A 137 8.21 -6.55 -15.66
N ASN A 138 7.64 -5.67 -14.84
CA ASN A 138 8.07 -4.27 -14.81
C ASN A 138 8.78 -3.82 -13.54
N ILE A 139 9.02 -4.73 -12.61
CA ILE A 139 9.75 -4.39 -11.38
C ILE A 139 11.17 -3.88 -11.66
N ASN A 140 11.80 -4.37 -12.71
CA ASN A 140 13.14 -3.94 -13.15
C ASN A 140 13.20 -2.44 -13.49
N GLU A 141 12.08 -1.85 -13.90
CA GLU A 141 12.01 -0.42 -14.23
C GLU A 141 12.11 0.48 -12.98
N LEU A 142 11.88 -0.10 -11.79
CA LEU A 142 12.00 0.57 -10.50
C LEU A 142 13.38 0.45 -9.85
N LYS A 143 14.40 0.02 -10.59
CA LYS A 143 15.79 -0.06 -10.09
C LYS A 143 16.26 1.30 -9.56
N GLY A 144 16.80 1.30 -8.34
CA GLY A 144 17.27 2.50 -7.65
C GLY A 144 16.15 3.39 -7.06
N THR A 145 14.91 2.94 -7.11
CA THR A 145 13.73 3.65 -6.58
C THR A 145 13.41 3.18 -5.16
N ILE A 146 12.89 4.06 -4.33
CA ILE A 146 12.18 3.68 -3.10
C ILE A 146 10.73 3.42 -3.48
N VAL A 147 10.20 2.26 -3.10
CA VAL A 147 8.79 1.87 -3.33
C VAL A 147 8.03 1.91 -2.02
N PHE A 148 6.95 2.68 -1.98
CA PHE A 148 6.00 2.73 -0.87
C PHE A 148 4.65 2.19 -1.35
N ALA A 149 4.27 1.00 -0.86
CA ALA A 149 3.06 0.30 -1.28
C ALA A 149 2.05 0.19 -0.13
N THR A 150 1.05 1.06 -0.13
CA THR A 150 -0.14 0.98 0.73
C THR A 150 -1.11 -0.01 0.10
N ALA A 151 -0.78 -1.30 0.22
CA ALA A 151 -1.47 -2.40 -0.46
C ALA A 151 -1.30 -3.72 0.28
N CYS A 152 -2.38 -4.52 0.34
CA CYS A 152 -2.36 -5.85 0.96
C CYS A 152 -1.29 -6.75 0.33
N PHE A 153 -0.64 -7.61 1.12
CA PHE A 153 0.32 -8.63 0.67
C PHE A 153 1.51 -8.13 -0.16
N SER A 154 1.63 -6.84 -0.38
CA SER A 154 2.61 -6.24 -1.30
C SER A 154 4.07 -6.54 -0.93
N ALA A 155 4.39 -6.76 0.35
CA ALA A 155 5.73 -7.13 0.79
C ALA A 155 6.02 -8.64 0.79
N LYS A 156 5.05 -9.49 0.40
CA LYS A 156 5.20 -10.95 0.51
C LYS A 156 6.14 -11.52 -0.55
N GLN A 157 5.82 -11.37 -1.82
CA GLN A 157 6.66 -11.81 -2.95
C GLN A 157 7.20 -10.62 -3.74
N LEU A 158 6.33 -9.68 -4.11
CA LEU A 158 6.70 -8.51 -4.88
C LEU A 158 7.80 -7.71 -4.18
N GLY A 159 7.65 -7.40 -2.88
CA GLY A 159 8.66 -6.66 -2.13
C GLY A 159 10.01 -7.38 -2.09
N ILE A 160 10.01 -8.70 -1.84
CA ILE A 160 11.24 -9.51 -1.82
C ILE A 160 11.90 -9.55 -3.21
N CYS A 161 11.11 -9.75 -4.27
CA CYS A 161 11.62 -9.73 -5.64
C CYS A 161 12.14 -8.35 -6.02
N SER A 162 11.43 -7.29 -5.63
CA SER A 162 11.82 -5.91 -5.92
C SER A 162 13.24 -5.59 -5.49
N THR A 163 13.62 -5.96 -4.27
CA THR A 163 14.98 -5.71 -3.77
C THR A 163 16.04 -6.52 -4.53
N LYS A 164 15.71 -7.75 -4.97
CA LYS A 164 16.61 -8.55 -5.82
C LYS A 164 16.83 -7.93 -7.20
N TYR A 165 15.84 -7.22 -7.72
CA TYR A 165 15.94 -6.51 -9.00
C TYR A 165 16.45 -5.07 -8.88
N GLY A 166 16.94 -4.69 -7.68
CA GLY A 166 17.64 -3.44 -7.46
C GLY A 166 16.74 -2.25 -7.07
N VAL A 167 15.50 -2.50 -6.67
CA VAL A 167 14.73 -1.52 -5.89
C VAL A 167 15.52 -1.23 -4.63
N GLN A 168 15.77 0.05 -4.34
CA GLN A 168 16.67 0.42 -3.26
C GLN A 168 16.07 0.10 -1.88
N SER A 169 14.80 0.45 -1.69
CA SER A 169 14.03 0.06 -0.52
C SER A 169 12.56 -0.14 -0.90
N TYR A 170 11.91 -1.12 -0.29
CA TYR A 170 10.51 -1.45 -0.52
C TYR A 170 9.75 -1.50 0.79
N ILE A 171 8.70 -0.74 0.90
CA ILE A 171 7.81 -0.69 2.05
C ILE A 171 6.44 -1.21 1.64
N GLY A 172 5.93 -2.18 2.39
CA GLY A 172 4.61 -2.78 2.13
C GLY A 172 4.18 -3.71 3.25
N TYR A 173 3.19 -4.54 3.00
CA TYR A 173 2.56 -5.39 4.00
C TYR A 173 2.67 -6.87 3.63
N GLN A 174 2.98 -7.72 4.62
CA GLN A 174 3.01 -9.18 4.43
C GLN A 174 1.62 -9.80 4.42
N ASP A 175 0.63 -9.10 4.97
CA ASP A 175 -0.75 -9.56 5.10
C ASP A 175 -1.71 -8.44 4.68
N LEU A 176 -2.99 -8.58 4.99
CA LEU A 176 -4.00 -7.56 4.74
C LEU A 176 -3.62 -6.23 5.39
N LEU A 177 -3.78 -5.15 4.66
CA LEU A 177 -3.84 -3.81 5.22
C LEU A 177 -5.26 -3.59 5.74
N MET A 178 -5.39 -3.39 7.05
CA MET A 178 -6.68 -3.29 7.72
C MET A 178 -6.97 -1.86 8.17
N PHE A 179 -8.17 -1.39 7.92
CA PHE A 179 -8.72 -0.15 8.45
C PHE A 179 -10.24 -0.22 8.50
N PRO A 180 -10.89 0.37 9.51
CA PRO A 180 -12.34 0.42 9.59
C PRO A 180 -12.92 1.40 8.56
N VAL A 181 -13.99 1.01 7.89
CA VAL A 181 -14.57 1.74 6.75
C VAL A 181 -15.76 2.62 7.15
N ASP A 182 -16.37 2.37 8.30
CA ASP A 182 -17.67 2.96 8.67
C ASP A 182 -17.59 4.02 9.78
N THR A 183 -16.40 4.46 10.16
CA THR A 183 -16.24 5.50 11.20
C THR A 183 -15.49 6.69 10.62
N ILE A 184 -16.19 7.78 10.40
CA ILE A 184 -15.69 9.02 9.77
C ILE A 184 -14.36 9.49 10.37
N ASN A 185 -14.17 9.35 11.68
CA ASN A 185 -12.95 9.82 12.37
C ASN A 185 -11.78 8.80 12.33
N SER A 186 -12.03 7.52 12.04
CA SER A 186 -10.97 6.51 12.03
C SER A 186 -10.25 6.41 10.70
N GLN A 187 -10.89 6.78 9.61
CA GLN A 187 -10.31 6.74 8.27
C GLN A 187 -9.19 7.76 8.10
N ASP A 188 -9.40 8.97 8.60
CA ASP A 188 -8.37 10.02 8.57
C ASP A 188 -7.14 9.62 9.39
N LEU A 189 -7.33 8.94 10.50
CA LEU A 189 -6.26 8.43 11.35
C LEU A 189 -5.38 7.40 10.64
N PHE A 190 -5.99 6.45 9.92
CA PHE A 190 -5.23 5.46 9.14
C PHE A 190 -4.50 6.11 7.96
N GLY A 191 -5.12 7.09 7.32
CA GLY A 191 -4.48 7.91 6.30
C GLY A 191 -3.30 8.69 6.87
N GLU A 192 -3.44 9.30 8.03
CA GLU A 192 -2.38 10.03 8.72
C GLU A 192 -1.17 9.13 9.01
N ILE A 193 -1.41 7.89 9.48
CA ILE A 193 -0.34 6.91 9.72
C ILE A 193 0.41 6.60 8.43
N GLN A 194 -0.30 6.31 7.32
CA GLN A 194 0.34 6.02 6.03
C GLN A 194 1.12 7.24 5.52
N LEU A 195 0.54 8.42 5.63
CA LEU A 195 1.15 9.67 5.19
C LEU A 195 2.35 10.07 6.02
N GLU A 196 2.46 9.66 7.30
CA GLU A 196 3.63 9.97 8.11
C GLU A 196 4.91 9.35 7.54
N PHE A 197 4.85 8.08 7.07
CA PHE A 197 5.98 7.47 6.38
C PHE A 197 6.36 8.24 5.11
N PHE A 198 5.38 8.52 4.26
CA PHE A 198 5.57 9.25 3.01
C PHE A 198 6.16 10.64 3.25
N LYS A 199 5.60 11.37 4.18
CA LYS A 199 6.04 12.70 4.62
C LYS A 199 7.49 12.67 5.12
N SER A 200 7.84 11.71 5.97
CA SER A 200 9.21 11.56 6.48
C SER A 200 10.22 11.39 5.35
N LEU A 201 9.89 10.59 4.31
CA LEU A 201 10.76 10.48 3.13
C LEU A 201 10.91 11.81 2.39
N LEU A 202 9.81 12.56 2.22
CA LEU A 202 9.86 13.89 1.57
C LEU A 202 10.70 14.89 2.36
N PHE A 203 10.78 14.76 3.67
CA PHE A 203 11.68 15.55 4.52
C PHE A 203 13.12 15.04 4.57
N GLY A 204 13.51 14.12 3.69
CA GLY A 204 14.87 13.61 3.56
C GLY A 204 15.27 12.57 4.60
N ARG A 205 14.31 12.04 5.34
CA ARG A 205 14.57 10.94 6.27
C ARG A 205 14.91 9.67 5.50
N THR A 206 15.74 8.82 6.08
CA THR A 206 15.97 7.48 5.54
C THR A 206 14.72 6.62 5.69
N THR A 207 14.60 5.54 4.92
CA THR A 207 13.45 4.61 5.02
C THR A 207 13.33 4.01 6.41
N GLY A 208 14.43 3.70 7.08
CA GLY A 208 14.40 3.24 8.47
C GLY A 208 13.95 4.32 9.46
N GLN A 209 14.36 5.57 9.26
CA GLN A 209 13.89 6.68 10.10
C GLN A 209 12.39 6.96 9.86
N ALA A 210 11.95 6.92 8.61
CA ALA A 210 10.53 7.08 8.27
C ALA A 210 9.66 5.98 8.89
N GLU A 211 10.17 4.75 8.94
CA GLU A 211 9.50 3.66 9.67
C GLU A 211 9.38 3.94 11.16
N GLN A 212 10.43 4.45 11.80
CA GLN A 212 10.40 4.80 13.21
C GLN A 212 9.42 5.95 13.52
N ASP A 213 9.32 6.93 12.64
CA ASP A 213 8.36 8.03 12.80
C ASP A 213 6.92 7.51 12.70
N MET A 214 6.64 6.63 11.73
CA MET A 214 5.35 5.94 11.60
C MET A 214 5.03 5.07 12.84
N ILE A 215 6.01 4.31 13.36
CA ILE A 215 5.86 3.49 14.57
C ILE A 215 5.46 4.36 15.78
N LYS A 216 6.12 5.51 15.97
CA LYS A 216 5.78 6.44 17.06
C LYS A 216 4.33 6.90 16.98
N LEU A 217 3.85 7.20 15.77
CA LEU A 217 2.48 7.64 15.56
C LEU A 217 1.49 6.50 15.81
N GLU A 218 1.81 5.29 15.35
CA GLU A 218 1.02 4.07 15.64
C GLU A 218 0.90 3.82 17.14
N ASP A 219 2.02 3.87 17.88
CA ASP A 219 2.04 3.65 19.33
C ASP A 219 1.23 4.70 20.09
N LYS A 220 1.29 5.96 19.66
CA LYS A 220 0.43 7.03 20.15
C LYS A 220 -1.04 6.66 19.99
N TYR A 221 -1.45 6.23 18.80
CA TYR A 221 -2.85 5.92 18.51
C TYR A 221 -3.30 4.62 19.17
N ILE A 222 -2.47 3.58 19.23
CA ILE A 222 -2.76 2.36 19.99
C ILE A 222 -3.05 2.69 21.44
N THR A 223 -2.24 3.57 22.03
CA THR A 223 -2.40 4.00 23.43
C THR A 223 -3.67 4.85 23.60
N GLN A 224 -3.91 5.80 22.72
CA GLN A 224 -5.07 6.70 22.75
C GLN A 224 -6.38 5.93 22.61
N TYR A 225 -6.41 4.92 21.73
CA TYR A 225 -7.59 4.12 21.40
C TYR A 225 -7.59 2.72 22.02
N LYS A 226 -6.83 2.51 23.13
CA LYS A 226 -6.70 1.20 23.80
C LYS A 226 -8.04 0.56 24.18
N ASN A 227 -9.06 1.36 24.50
CA ASN A 227 -10.40 0.92 24.84
C ASN A 227 -11.34 0.81 23.62
N THR A 228 -10.87 1.23 22.44
CA THR A 228 -11.61 1.21 21.18
C THR A 228 -10.95 0.19 20.26
N LYS A 229 -11.15 -1.09 20.59
CA LYS A 229 -10.42 -2.20 19.96
C LYS A 229 -10.56 -2.25 18.42
N TYR A 230 -11.71 -1.87 17.86
CA TYR A 230 -11.90 -1.82 16.42
C TYR A 230 -11.04 -0.75 15.72
N VAL A 231 -10.40 0.15 16.48
CA VAL A 231 -9.39 1.11 15.97
C VAL A 231 -7.98 0.61 16.30
N SER A 232 -7.70 0.29 17.57
CA SER A 232 -6.34 -0.04 18.01
C SER A 232 -5.81 -1.37 17.45
N LEU A 233 -6.68 -2.38 17.29
CA LEU A 233 -6.26 -3.67 16.77
C LEU A 233 -5.86 -3.65 15.28
N PRO A 234 -6.60 -3.00 14.36
CA PRO A 234 -6.12 -2.81 12.99
C PRO A 234 -4.78 -2.07 12.90
N ILE A 235 -4.56 -1.05 13.74
CA ILE A 235 -3.26 -0.35 13.78
C ILE A 235 -2.15 -1.32 14.19
N LEU A 236 -2.36 -2.07 15.28
CA LEU A 236 -1.41 -3.08 15.74
C LEU A 236 -1.15 -4.14 14.68
N TRP A 237 -2.21 -4.63 14.02
CA TRP A 237 -2.10 -5.59 12.93
C TRP A 237 -1.23 -5.05 11.78
N ASN A 238 -1.51 -3.84 11.31
CA ASN A 238 -0.74 -3.22 10.25
C ASN A 238 0.73 -3.02 10.65
N LYS A 239 0.98 -2.58 11.89
CA LYS A 239 2.32 -2.41 12.44
C LYS A 239 3.14 -3.70 12.41
N VAL A 240 2.56 -4.83 12.85
CA VAL A 240 3.28 -6.13 12.90
C VAL A 240 3.43 -6.78 11.52
N ASN A 241 2.59 -6.43 10.57
CA ASN A 241 2.62 -6.98 9.20
C ASN A 241 3.35 -6.10 8.19
N ARG A 242 3.67 -4.85 8.53
CA ARG A 242 4.50 -3.99 7.69
C ARG A 242 5.93 -4.52 7.62
N ARG A 243 6.56 -4.32 6.47
CA ARG A 243 7.99 -4.62 6.24
C ARG A 243 8.64 -3.49 5.47
N VAL A 244 9.85 -3.16 5.91
CA VAL A 244 10.81 -2.38 5.14
C VAL A 244 11.89 -3.36 4.67
N LEU A 245 12.02 -3.53 3.37
CA LEU A 245 12.93 -4.46 2.71
C LEU A 245 13.98 -3.67 1.91
N GLY A 246 15.20 -4.18 1.84
CA GLY A 246 16.31 -3.54 1.15
C GLY A 246 17.09 -2.57 2.05
N ASP A 247 17.53 -1.44 1.52
CA ASP A 247 18.40 -0.48 2.22
C ASP A 247 17.57 0.44 3.13
N VAL A 248 17.72 0.26 4.44
CA VAL A 248 17.08 1.11 5.45
C VAL A 248 17.66 2.53 5.54
N ASN A 249 18.84 2.76 4.93
CA ASN A 249 19.46 4.07 4.84
C ASN A 249 19.11 4.80 3.53
N ALA A 250 18.28 4.20 2.69
CA ALA A 250 17.86 4.82 1.44
C ALA A 250 17.14 6.15 1.70
N THR A 251 17.45 7.16 0.89
CA THR A 251 16.77 8.45 0.85
C THR A 251 16.30 8.75 -0.58
N ILE A 252 15.38 9.68 -0.73
CA ILE A 252 14.92 10.14 -2.06
C ILE A 252 15.87 11.17 -2.70
N TYR A 253 16.91 11.60 -1.99
CA TYR A 253 17.96 12.54 -2.45
C TYR A 253 19.20 11.84 -2.96
#